data_e8c128e35ea7286d7cbbbecb5d490d0a
#
_entry.id   e8c128e35ea7286d7cbbbecb5d490d0a
#
_cell.length_a   1.000
_cell.length_b   1.000
_cell.length_c   1.000
_cell.angle_alpha   90.00
_cell.angle_beta   90.00
_cell.angle_gamma   90.00
#
_symmetry.space_group_name_H-M   'P 1'
#
loop_
_entity.id
_entity.type
_entity.pdbx_description
1 polymer ?
#
loop_
_entity_poly.entity_id
_entity_poly.type
_entity_poly.pdbx_seq_one_letter_code
_entity_poly.pdbx_strand_id
1 'polypeptide(L)'
;KIEIKGNTLKYVSRGGLKLEKALSHYRLHLDGSVCIDIGASTGGFTDCMLQNGAVKVYSVDVGTDQLDEKLRNDPRVVSMEKTDIRNCVGSLPAVDFIGIDVSFISLKLVLPSAYALTAESA
;
A
#
# COMPACT_ATOMS: atom_id res chain seq x y z
N LYS A 1 -3.50 20.53 -21.36
CA LYS A 1 -3.45 20.33 -21.10
C LYS A 1 -3.33 19.73 -20.80
N ILE A 2 -3.37 19.83 -20.86
CA ILE A 2 -3.34 19.47 -20.66
C ILE A 2 -3.06 18.88 -20.32
N GLU A 3 -3.04 18.95 -20.31
CA GLU A 3 -2.87 18.60 -20.09
C GLU A 3 -2.90 17.96 -19.77
N ILE A 4 -3.12 17.93 -19.88
CA ILE A 4 -3.33 17.41 -19.67
C ILE A 4 -3.14 16.60 -19.42
N LYS A 5 -3.07 16.44 -19.62
CA LYS A 5 -2.99 15.81 -19.56
C LYS A 5 -2.58 14.80 -19.04
N GLY A 6 -2.60 14.28 -19.47
CA GLY A 6 -2.33 13.02 -18.93
C GLY A 6 -1.47 13.01 -17.82
N ASN A 7 -0.59 13.48 -18.04
CA ASN A 7 0.11 13.67 -17.06
C ASN A 7 -0.47 14.02 -15.91
N THR A 8 -1.53 14.05 -15.95
CA THR A 8 -2.27 14.51 -14.86
C THR A 8 -2.35 13.53 -13.73
N LEU A 9 -2.22 12.25 -13.96
CA LEU A 9 -2.24 11.29 -12.87
C LEU A 9 -0.84 10.93 -12.46
N LYS A 10 -0.44 11.40 -11.27
CA LYS A 10 0.84 11.08 -10.70
C LYS A 10 0.90 9.62 -10.26
N TYR A 11 -0.23 9.07 -9.85
CA TYR A 11 -0.35 7.70 -9.37
C TYR A 11 -1.41 6.94 -10.17
N VAL A 12 -1.38 5.61 -10.06
CA VAL A 12 -2.32 4.76 -10.79
C VAL A 12 -3.77 4.98 -10.36
N SER A 13 -3.99 5.60 -9.21
CA SER A 13 -5.34 5.96 -8.76
C SER A 13 -5.27 7.13 -7.80
N ARG A 14 -6.44 7.69 -7.49
CA ARG A 14 -6.53 8.84 -6.59
C ARG A 14 -6.12 8.49 -5.15
N GLY A 15 -6.15 7.22 -4.80
CA GLY A 15 -5.68 6.79 -3.48
C GLY A 15 -4.25 7.23 -3.22
N GLY A 16 -3.41 7.25 -4.26
CA GLY A 16 -2.04 7.69 -4.11
C GLY A 16 -1.92 9.15 -3.68
N LEU A 17 -2.81 10.00 -4.17
CA LEU A 17 -2.82 11.40 -3.77
C LEU A 17 -3.22 11.55 -2.30
N LYS A 18 -4.15 10.72 -1.85
CA LYS A 18 -4.58 10.73 -0.46
C LYS A 18 -3.43 10.37 0.45
N LEU A 19 -2.68 9.33 0.12
CA LEU A 19 -1.54 8.91 0.93
C LEU A 19 -0.43 9.95 0.86
N GLU A 20 -0.17 10.52 -0.32
CA GLU A 20 0.85 11.55 -0.47
C GLU A 20 0.56 12.72 0.47
N LYS A 21 -0.69 13.14 0.53
CA LYS A 21 -1.07 14.24 1.39
C LYS A 21 -0.83 13.91 2.87
N ALA A 22 -1.15 12.68 3.27
CA ALA A 22 -0.93 12.26 4.65
C ALA A 22 0.57 12.22 4.99
N LEU A 23 1.38 11.67 4.08
CA LEU A 23 2.83 11.60 4.31
C LEU A 23 3.41 13.00 4.46
N SER A 24 2.98 13.91 3.62
CA SER A 24 3.45 15.30 3.68
C SER A 24 3.00 15.99 4.95
N HIS A 25 1.74 15.84 5.30
CA HIS A 25 1.16 16.48 6.48
C HIS A 25 1.87 16.04 7.77
N TYR A 26 2.13 14.75 7.90
CA TYR A 26 2.77 14.20 9.09
C TYR A 26 4.30 14.08 8.95
N ARG A 27 4.85 14.55 7.84
CA ARG A 27 6.31 14.53 7.56
C ARG A 27 6.89 13.13 7.70
N LEU A 28 6.19 12.15 7.15
CA LEU A 28 6.64 10.77 7.17
C LEU A 28 7.51 10.50 5.95
N HIS A 29 8.57 9.72 6.15
CA HIS A 29 9.51 9.36 5.09
C HIS A 29 9.54 7.86 4.93
N LEU A 30 9.43 7.40 3.68
CA LEU A 30 9.40 5.98 3.39
C LEU A 30 10.67 5.47 2.71
N ASP A 31 11.71 6.31 2.62
CA ASP A 31 12.97 5.92 1.99
C ASP A 31 13.54 4.67 2.64
N GLY A 32 13.80 3.64 1.85
CA GLY A 32 14.38 2.40 2.35
C GLY A 32 13.42 1.52 3.14
N SER A 33 12.13 1.86 3.17
CA SER A 33 11.16 1.16 4.00
C SER A 33 10.59 -0.07 3.32
N VAL A 34 10.17 -1.03 4.15
CA VAL A 34 9.36 -2.17 3.73
C VAL A 34 7.94 -1.86 4.17
N CYS A 35 7.00 -1.89 3.24
CA CYS A 35 5.63 -1.46 3.48
C CYS A 35 4.62 -2.54 3.18
N ILE A 36 3.43 -2.42 3.78
CA ILE A 36 2.28 -3.24 3.43
C ILE A 36 1.15 -2.29 3.04
N ASP A 37 0.50 -2.60 1.92
CA ASP A 37 -0.69 -1.88 1.45
C ASP A 37 -1.88 -2.82 1.63
N ILE A 38 -2.71 -2.56 2.63
CA ILE A 38 -3.87 -3.39 2.93
C ILE A 38 -5.07 -2.84 2.19
N GLY A 39 -5.71 -3.69 1.38
CA GLY A 39 -6.79 -3.26 0.51
C GLY A 39 -6.24 -2.54 -0.71
N ALA A 40 -5.20 -3.11 -1.31
CA ALA A 40 -4.43 -2.43 -2.35
C ALA A 40 -5.25 -2.01 -3.57
N SER A 41 -6.23 -2.84 -3.97
CA SER A 41 -7.06 -2.55 -5.14
C SER A 41 -6.19 -2.24 -6.36
N THR A 42 -6.38 -1.09 -7.04
CA THR A 42 -5.58 -0.74 -8.21
C THR A 42 -4.14 -0.38 -7.85
N GLY A 43 -3.88 -0.05 -6.58
CA GLY A 43 -2.52 0.15 -6.13
C GLY A 43 -2.09 1.60 -5.94
N GLY A 44 -3.04 2.51 -5.73
CA GLY A 44 -2.69 3.91 -5.53
C GLY A 44 -1.74 4.11 -4.36
N PHE A 45 -2.02 3.45 -3.23
CA PHE A 45 -1.13 3.52 -2.07
C PHE A 45 0.22 2.88 -2.38
N THR A 46 0.22 1.69 -3.03
CA THR A 46 1.45 1.01 -3.41
C THR A 46 2.32 1.91 -4.28
N ASP A 47 1.70 2.53 -5.29
CA ASP A 47 2.41 3.42 -6.20
C ASP A 47 3.03 4.59 -5.43
N CYS A 48 2.27 5.20 -4.54
CA CYS A 48 2.76 6.30 -3.73
C CYS A 48 3.93 5.88 -2.84
N MET A 49 3.83 4.69 -2.21
CA MET A 49 4.90 4.18 -1.37
C MET A 49 6.19 4.02 -2.17
N LEU A 50 6.09 3.45 -3.39
CA LEU A 50 7.25 3.24 -4.24
C LEU A 50 7.87 4.56 -4.67
N GLN A 51 7.04 5.54 -5.05
CA GLN A 51 7.55 6.83 -5.48
C GLN A 51 8.19 7.61 -4.33
N ASN A 52 7.87 7.25 -3.10
CA ASN A 52 8.47 7.88 -1.93
C ASN A 52 9.63 7.06 -1.34
N GLY A 53 10.14 6.09 -2.10
CA GLY A 53 11.40 5.44 -1.75
C GLY A 53 11.29 4.08 -1.08
N ALA A 54 10.09 3.50 -0.95
CA ALA A 54 9.96 2.17 -0.37
C ALA A 54 10.74 1.17 -1.22
N VAL A 55 11.45 0.26 -0.56
CA VAL A 55 12.23 -0.74 -1.25
C VAL A 55 11.43 -2.01 -1.51
N LYS A 56 10.34 -2.20 -0.78
CA LYS A 56 9.46 -3.34 -0.98
C LYS A 56 8.07 -3.01 -0.48
N VAL A 57 7.05 -3.42 -1.24
CA VAL A 57 5.65 -3.22 -0.84
C VAL A 57 4.89 -4.53 -1.05
N TYR A 58 4.26 -5.00 0.02
CA TYR A 58 3.37 -6.14 -0.04
C TYR A 58 1.95 -5.61 -0.26
N SER A 59 1.42 -5.83 -1.46
CA SER A 59 0.10 -5.32 -1.84
C SER A 59 -0.92 -6.40 -1.60
N VAL A 60 -1.66 -6.29 -0.50
CA VAL A 60 -2.59 -7.31 -0.03
C VAL A 60 -4.02 -6.91 -0.37
N ASP A 61 -4.76 -7.81 -1.02
CA ASP A 61 -6.16 -7.56 -1.37
C ASP A 61 -6.94 -8.87 -1.38
N VAL A 62 -8.20 -8.79 -0.97
CA VAL A 62 -9.08 -9.96 -1.00
C VAL A 62 -9.57 -10.27 -2.41
N GLY A 63 -9.48 -9.32 -3.33
CA GLY A 63 -9.90 -9.51 -4.72
C GLY A 63 -8.78 -10.05 -5.59
N THR A 64 -9.06 -10.12 -6.90
CA THR A 64 -8.09 -10.59 -7.88
C THR A 64 -7.98 -9.64 -9.05
N ASP A 65 -6.81 -9.62 -9.69
CA ASP A 65 -6.57 -8.87 -10.93
C ASP A 65 -6.92 -7.41 -10.86
N GLN A 66 -6.82 -6.82 -9.67
CA GLN A 66 -7.16 -5.40 -9.50
C GLN A 66 -5.94 -4.50 -9.55
N LEU A 67 -4.78 -5.01 -9.18
CA LEU A 67 -3.56 -4.21 -9.13
C LEU A 67 -3.13 -3.83 -10.53
N ASP A 68 -2.79 -2.56 -10.74
CA ASP A 68 -2.35 -2.05 -12.03
C ASP A 68 -1.16 -2.87 -12.53
N GLU A 69 -1.15 -3.16 -13.83
CA GLU A 69 -0.12 -4.00 -14.43
C GLU A 69 1.29 -3.45 -14.19
N LYS A 70 1.45 -2.15 -14.24
CA LYS A 70 2.72 -1.51 -13.99
C LYS A 70 3.28 -1.90 -12.63
N LEU A 71 2.41 -1.98 -11.63
CA LEU A 71 2.81 -2.35 -10.27
C LEU A 71 3.04 -3.84 -10.15
N ARG A 72 2.22 -4.66 -10.80
CA ARG A 72 2.42 -6.11 -10.76
C ARG A 72 3.77 -6.52 -11.34
N ASN A 73 4.26 -5.74 -12.29
CA ASN A 73 5.52 -6.04 -12.94
C ASN A 73 6.72 -5.39 -12.26
N ASP A 74 6.50 -4.60 -11.21
CA ASP A 74 7.58 -3.96 -10.49
C ASP A 74 8.21 -4.95 -9.52
N PRO A 75 9.54 -5.18 -9.59
CA PRO A 75 10.19 -6.18 -8.73
C PRO A 75 10.11 -5.85 -7.24
N ARG A 76 9.80 -4.61 -6.89
CA ARG A 76 9.66 -4.23 -5.48
C ARG A 76 8.29 -4.57 -4.91
N VAL A 77 7.35 -4.97 -5.76
CA VAL A 77 5.97 -5.25 -5.35
C VAL A 77 5.74 -6.75 -5.24
N VAL A 78 5.18 -7.16 -4.11
CA VAL A 78 4.71 -8.53 -3.92
C VAL A 78 3.18 -8.45 -3.90
N SER A 79 2.55 -8.92 -4.98
CA SER A 79 1.10 -8.89 -5.10
C SER A 79 0.51 -10.10 -4.40
N MET A 80 -0.36 -9.86 -3.42
CA MET A 80 -0.99 -10.93 -2.64
C MET A 80 -2.50 -10.83 -2.83
N GLU A 81 -2.99 -11.50 -3.88
CA GLU A 81 -4.41 -11.50 -4.21
C GLU A 81 -5.14 -12.58 -3.43
N LYS A 82 -6.46 -12.44 -3.35
CA LYS A 82 -7.31 -13.38 -2.63
C LYS A 82 -6.78 -13.63 -1.23
N THR A 83 -6.24 -12.58 -0.62
CA THR A 83 -5.54 -12.72 0.65
C THR A 83 -6.17 -11.79 1.67
N ASP A 84 -6.48 -12.35 2.84
CA ASP A 84 -6.96 -11.59 3.98
C ASP A 84 -5.76 -11.34 4.90
N ILE A 85 -5.49 -10.07 5.19
CA ILE A 85 -4.33 -9.72 6.02
C ILE A 85 -4.35 -10.45 7.36
N ARG A 86 -5.54 -10.77 7.88
CA ARG A 86 -5.65 -11.50 9.14
C ARG A 86 -5.00 -12.87 9.09
N ASN A 87 -4.85 -13.43 7.88
CA ASN A 87 -4.23 -14.74 7.70
C ASN A 87 -2.75 -14.65 7.35
N CYS A 88 -2.19 -13.44 7.32
CA CYS A 88 -0.82 -13.23 6.90
C CYS A 88 0.14 -12.84 8.01
N VAL A 89 -0.36 -12.59 9.21
CA VAL A 89 0.47 -12.02 10.28
C VAL A 89 1.73 -12.86 10.52
N GLY A 90 1.63 -14.17 10.47
CA GLY A 90 2.79 -15.02 10.70
C GLY A 90 3.64 -15.27 9.46
N SER A 91 3.16 -14.83 8.28
CA SER A 91 3.83 -15.11 7.00
C SER A 91 4.63 -13.93 6.47
N LEU A 92 4.35 -12.73 6.95
CA LEU A 92 5.01 -11.54 6.46
C LEU A 92 6.11 -11.10 7.42
N PRO A 93 7.18 -10.48 6.88
CA PRO A 93 8.23 -9.96 7.76
C PRO A 93 7.72 -8.74 8.51
N ALA A 94 8.48 -8.32 9.52
CA ALA A 94 8.22 -7.05 10.17
C ALA A 94 8.35 -5.93 9.14
N VAL A 95 7.48 -4.92 9.23
CA VAL A 95 7.47 -3.84 8.25
C VAL A 95 7.58 -2.49 8.95
N ASP A 96 7.95 -1.48 8.16
CA ASP A 96 8.16 -0.12 8.66
C ASP A 96 6.91 0.74 8.56
N PHE A 97 6.03 0.46 7.62
CA PHE A 97 4.85 1.29 7.38
C PHE A 97 3.72 0.45 6.82
N ILE A 98 2.51 0.72 7.27
CA ILE A 98 1.31 0.06 6.76
C ILE A 98 0.31 1.12 6.33
N GLY A 99 -0.11 1.05 5.07
CA GLY A 99 -1.19 1.88 4.55
C GLY A 99 -2.46 1.04 4.49
N ILE A 100 -3.56 1.58 4.97
CA ILE A 100 -4.83 0.88 4.98
C ILE A 100 -5.88 1.71 4.27
N ASP A 101 -6.41 1.17 3.19
CA ASP A 101 -7.47 1.84 2.42
C ASP A 101 -8.60 0.85 2.19
N VAL A 102 -9.30 0.52 3.27
CA VAL A 102 -10.39 -0.44 3.24
C VAL A 102 -11.65 0.22 3.81
N SER A 103 -12.79 -0.46 3.67
CA SER A 103 -14.03 0.08 4.20
C SER A 103 -13.97 0.18 5.72
N PHE A 104 -14.82 1.05 6.30
CA PHE A 104 -14.84 1.27 7.74
C PHE A 104 -15.06 -0.04 8.51
N ILE A 105 -15.96 -0.89 8.01
CA ILE A 105 -16.23 -2.17 8.67
C ILE A 105 -14.98 -3.06 8.63
N SER A 106 -14.28 -3.06 7.50
CA SER A 106 -13.08 -3.88 7.36
C SER A 106 -11.98 -3.43 8.30
N LEU A 107 -11.88 -2.12 8.60
CA LEU A 107 -10.86 -1.63 9.51
C LEU A 107 -10.96 -2.28 10.88
N LYS A 108 -12.18 -2.49 11.38
CA LYS A 108 -12.37 -3.13 12.68
C LYS A 108 -11.80 -4.54 12.71
N LEU A 109 -11.78 -5.20 11.56
CA LEU A 109 -11.29 -6.59 11.47
C LEU A 109 -9.79 -6.66 11.24
N VAL A 110 -9.19 -5.67 10.57
CA VAL A 110 -7.77 -5.76 10.20
C VAL A 110 -6.82 -5.01 11.12
N LEU A 111 -7.29 -4.02 11.89
CA LEU A 111 -6.39 -3.24 12.74
C LEU A 111 -5.58 -4.07 13.73
N PRO A 112 -6.14 -5.10 14.38
CA PRO A 112 -5.32 -5.93 15.28
C PRO A 112 -4.18 -6.61 14.55
N SER A 113 -4.41 -7.08 13.32
CA SER A 113 -3.35 -7.73 12.52
C SER A 113 -2.29 -6.73 12.12
N ALA A 114 -2.71 -5.53 11.71
CA ALA A 114 -1.77 -4.49 11.33
C ALA A 114 -0.90 -4.09 12.51
N TYR A 115 -1.52 -3.95 13.69
CA TYR A 115 -0.76 -3.61 14.90
C TYR A 115 0.28 -4.67 15.22
N ALA A 116 -0.10 -5.95 15.10
CA ALA A 116 0.82 -7.04 15.40
C ALA A 116 2.04 -7.00 14.47
N LEU A 117 1.82 -6.69 13.17
CA LEU A 117 2.92 -6.62 12.22
C LEU A 117 3.88 -5.48 12.52
N THR A 118 3.36 -4.31 12.91
CA THR A 118 4.23 -3.17 13.22
C THR A 118 4.90 -3.35 14.57
N ALA A 119 4.21 -3.96 15.53
CA ALA A 119 4.78 -4.16 16.86
C ALA A 119 6.04 -5.04 16.81
N GLU A 120 6.07 -5.98 15.88
CA GLU A 120 7.24 -6.85 15.77
C GLU A 120 8.46 -6.10 15.24
N SER A 121 8.25 -5.00 14.53
CA SER A 121 9.38 -4.25 13.99
C SER A 121 9.89 -3.21 14.99
N ALA A 122 9.13 -2.95 16.01
CA ALA A 122 9.54 -2.02 17.04
C ALA A 122 10.45 -2.72 18.06
#